data_a27743cd7b59a74b83a6f7ad192216ff
#
_entry.id   a27743cd7b59a74b83a6f7ad192216ff
#
_cell.length_a   1.000
_cell.length_b   1.000
_cell.length_c   1.000
_cell.angle_alpha   90.00
_cell.angle_beta   90.00
_cell.angle_gamma   90.00
#
_symmetry.space_group_name_H-M   'P 1'
#
loop_
_entity.id
_entity.type
_entity.pdbx_description
1 polymer ?
#
loop_
_entity_poly.entity_id
_entity_poly.type
_entity_poly.pdbx_seq_one_letter_code
_entity_poly.pdbx_strand_id
1 'polypeptide(L)'
;NHFTIDDLRDIASTCNSHGIKTYLTVNTIIYDGDIDTMHEIVDAAKEAHISAVIASDVAVMTYCNRIGVEVHLSTQLNISNIEALRFYAQFADVVVLARELNMDQVAAIYRQIEEQHICGPKGELIRIEMFCHGALCMAISGKCYLSQSNWGRSANRGECMQLCRRRYTVQDV
;
A
#
# COMPACT_ATOMS: atom_id res chain seq x y z
N ASN A 1 0.07 16.05 12.61
CA ASN A 1 0.92 15.20 13.44
C ASN A 1 1.45 14.09 12.55
N HIS A 2 2.76 13.99 12.42
CA HIS A 2 3.44 12.90 11.73
C HIS A 2 4.09 12.03 12.80
N PHE A 3 4.00 10.71 12.65
CA PHE A 3 4.74 9.78 13.49
C PHE A 3 6.23 9.92 13.21
N THR A 4 7.02 9.90 14.29
CA THR A 4 8.48 9.83 14.23
C THR A 4 8.96 8.37 14.23
N ILE A 5 10.23 8.14 13.98
CA ILE A 5 10.85 6.81 14.10
C ILE A 5 10.76 6.30 15.54
N ASP A 6 10.86 7.18 16.54
CA ASP A 6 10.72 6.80 17.94
C ASP A 6 9.29 6.38 18.27
N ASP A 7 8.28 7.10 17.78
CA ASP A 7 6.87 6.67 17.89
C ASP A 7 6.65 5.29 17.24
N LEU A 8 7.27 5.03 16.09
CA LEU A 8 7.20 3.73 15.43
C LEU A 8 7.75 2.61 16.30
N ARG A 9 8.91 2.82 16.94
CA ARG A 9 9.53 1.86 17.85
C ARG A 9 8.65 1.58 19.08
N ASP A 10 8.09 2.61 19.69
CA ASP A 10 7.23 2.49 20.87
C ASP A 10 5.93 1.77 20.55
N ILE A 11 5.27 2.10 19.43
CA ILE A 11 4.06 1.43 18.95
C ILE A 11 4.35 -0.04 18.65
N ALA A 12 5.43 -0.31 17.92
CA ALA A 12 5.81 -1.68 17.56
C ALA A 12 6.12 -2.52 18.80
N SER A 13 6.86 -1.98 19.76
CA SER A 13 7.17 -2.64 21.04
C SER A 13 5.90 -3.01 21.80
N THR A 14 4.98 -2.04 21.92
CA THR A 14 3.70 -2.26 22.59
C THR A 14 2.86 -3.33 21.88
N CYS A 15 2.71 -3.25 20.57
CA CYS A 15 1.94 -4.21 19.80
C CYS A 15 2.54 -5.61 19.85
N ASN A 16 3.85 -5.73 19.67
CA ASN A 16 4.56 -7.01 19.71
C ASN A 16 4.42 -7.70 21.08
N SER A 17 4.47 -6.95 22.20
CA SER A 17 4.27 -7.52 23.53
C SER A 17 2.88 -8.10 23.77
N HIS A 18 1.90 -7.69 22.96
CA HIS A 18 0.52 -8.19 22.99
C HIS A 18 0.18 -9.15 21.84
N GLY A 19 1.16 -9.54 21.04
CA GLY A 19 0.94 -10.41 19.86
C GLY A 19 0.12 -9.76 18.74
N ILE A 20 0.08 -8.42 18.69
CA ILE A 20 -0.65 -7.65 17.68
C ILE A 20 0.29 -7.36 16.51
N LYS A 21 -0.13 -7.72 15.30
CA LYS A 21 0.62 -7.39 14.07
C LYS A 21 0.55 -5.90 13.77
N THR A 22 1.68 -5.37 13.28
CA THR A 22 1.83 -3.97 12.89
C THR A 22 2.19 -3.87 11.42
N TYR A 23 1.62 -2.88 10.74
CA TYR A 23 1.86 -2.62 9.32
C TYR A 23 2.26 -1.16 9.14
N LEU A 24 3.44 -0.94 8.57
CA LEU A 24 3.92 0.41 8.27
C LEU A 24 3.56 0.79 6.83
N THR A 25 2.87 1.90 6.66
CA THR A 25 2.48 2.39 5.34
C THR A 25 3.58 3.28 4.75
N VAL A 26 4.25 2.80 3.70
CA VAL A 26 5.24 3.51 2.87
C VAL A 26 4.79 3.46 1.41
N ASN A 27 3.56 3.91 1.17
CA ASN A 27 2.88 3.76 -0.12
C ASN A 27 2.76 5.07 -0.90
N THR A 28 3.58 6.06 -0.58
CA THR A 28 3.69 7.30 -1.35
C THR A 28 4.67 7.13 -2.51
N ILE A 29 4.59 8.03 -3.50
CA ILE A 29 5.59 8.12 -4.57
C ILE A 29 6.92 8.54 -3.95
N ILE A 30 7.99 7.85 -4.30
CA ILE A 30 9.37 8.11 -3.86
C ILE A 30 10.14 8.79 -5.00
N TYR A 31 10.76 9.91 -4.71
CA TYR A 31 11.72 10.56 -5.61
C TYR A 31 13.15 10.25 -5.19
N ASP A 32 14.12 10.46 -6.08
CA ASP A 32 15.53 10.19 -5.78
C ASP A 32 16.01 10.87 -4.50
N GLY A 33 15.52 12.08 -4.21
CA GLY A 33 15.83 12.79 -2.97
C GLY A 33 15.21 12.21 -1.70
N ASP A 34 14.27 11.28 -1.82
CA ASP A 34 13.59 10.63 -0.68
C ASP A 34 14.21 9.25 -0.34
N ILE A 35 15.13 8.74 -1.17
CA ILE A 35 15.64 7.37 -1.07
C ILE A 35 16.32 7.12 0.28
N ASP A 36 17.19 8.01 0.73
CA ASP A 36 17.90 7.83 2.01
C ASP A 36 16.92 7.82 3.19
N THR A 37 15.96 8.75 3.21
CA THR A 37 14.90 8.79 4.23
C THR A 37 14.03 7.52 4.20
N MET A 38 13.72 7.02 3.02
CA MET A 38 12.97 5.77 2.84
C MET A 38 13.76 4.59 3.42
N HIS A 39 15.06 4.52 3.16
CA HIS A 39 15.92 3.48 3.73
C HIS A 39 15.91 3.54 5.27
N GLU A 40 16.11 4.72 5.86
CA GLU A 40 16.07 4.91 7.32
C GLU A 40 14.74 4.44 7.94
N ILE A 41 13.62 4.76 7.32
CA ILE A 41 12.29 4.35 7.79
C ILE A 41 12.12 2.83 7.73
N VAL A 42 12.52 2.20 6.61
CA VAL A 42 12.38 0.75 6.43
C VAL A 42 13.34 -0.03 7.31
N ASP A 43 14.55 0.48 7.53
CA ASP A 43 15.52 -0.11 8.47
C ASP A 43 14.97 -0.06 9.90
N ALA A 44 14.43 1.08 10.33
CA ALA A 44 13.78 1.21 11.62
C ALA A 44 12.57 0.28 11.78
N ALA A 45 11.79 0.06 10.71
CA ALA A 45 10.68 -0.89 10.71
C ALA A 45 11.17 -2.33 10.92
N LYS A 46 12.27 -2.70 10.27
CA LYS A 46 12.92 -4.01 10.45
C LYS A 46 13.42 -4.19 11.89
N GLU A 47 14.16 -3.22 12.42
CA GLU A 47 14.69 -3.24 13.80
C GLU A 47 13.57 -3.35 14.84
N ALA A 48 12.47 -2.64 14.63
CA ALA A 48 11.30 -2.66 15.49
C ALA A 48 10.40 -3.90 15.32
N HIS A 49 10.76 -4.84 14.42
CA HIS A 49 9.97 -6.03 14.13
C HIS A 49 8.54 -5.71 13.69
N ILE A 50 8.37 -4.70 12.83
CA ILE A 50 7.09 -4.45 12.13
C ILE A 50 6.75 -5.67 11.27
N SER A 51 5.49 -6.09 11.27
CA SER A 51 5.06 -7.32 10.60
C SER A 51 5.17 -7.27 9.08
N ALA A 52 4.86 -6.12 8.47
CA ALA A 52 5.07 -5.87 7.06
C ALA A 52 5.05 -4.38 6.72
N VAL A 53 5.62 -4.03 5.56
CA VAL A 53 5.55 -2.69 4.97
C VAL A 53 4.52 -2.70 3.84
N ILE A 54 3.57 -1.76 3.85
CA ILE A 54 2.61 -1.55 2.78
C ILE A 54 3.23 -0.59 1.77
N ALA A 55 3.50 -1.07 0.55
CA ALA A 55 4.23 -0.34 -0.47
C ALA A 55 3.48 -0.22 -1.80
N SER A 56 3.76 0.85 -2.56
CA SER A 56 3.34 1.02 -3.95
C SER A 56 4.49 1.38 -4.88
N ASP A 57 5.60 1.87 -4.34
CA ASP A 57 6.78 2.23 -5.10
C ASP A 57 7.77 1.07 -5.21
N VAL A 58 8.31 0.85 -6.40
CA VAL A 58 9.28 -0.25 -6.66
C VAL A 58 10.55 -0.09 -5.83
N ALA A 59 10.99 1.15 -5.55
CA ALA A 59 12.16 1.39 -4.69
C ALA A 59 11.95 0.81 -3.29
N VAL A 60 10.76 1.04 -2.69
CA VAL A 60 10.41 0.49 -1.37
C VAL A 60 10.37 -1.04 -1.41
N MET A 61 9.66 -1.61 -2.41
CA MET A 61 9.53 -3.08 -2.55
C MET A 61 10.87 -3.77 -2.69
N THR A 62 11.72 -3.23 -3.57
CA THR A 62 13.05 -3.77 -3.83
C THR A 62 13.94 -3.68 -2.60
N TYR A 63 13.89 -2.55 -1.87
CA TYR A 63 14.67 -2.38 -0.66
C TYR A 63 14.23 -3.35 0.44
N CYS A 64 12.91 -3.43 0.70
CA CYS A 64 12.34 -4.36 1.67
C CYS A 64 12.77 -5.81 1.38
N ASN A 65 12.67 -6.25 0.13
CA ASN A 65 13.10 -7.61 -0.26
C ASN A 65 14.59 -7.83 -0.02
N ARG A 66 15.42 -6.84 -0.36
CA ARG A 66 16.87 -6.93 -0.15
C ARG A 66 17.26 -7.14 1.29
N ILE A 67 16.54 -6.50 2.23
CA ILE A 67 16.82 -6.60 3.67
C ILE A 67 15.94 -7.62 4.40
N GLY A 68 15.03 -8.32 3.70
CA GLY A 68 14.19 -9.38 4.26
C GLY A 68 12.99 -8.86 5.09
N VAL A 69 12.40 -7.74 4.70
CA VAL A 69 11.15 -7.20 5.27
C VAL A 69 9.98 -7.62 4.39
N GLU A 70 8.90 -8.16 5.00
CA GLU A 70 7.69 -8.54 4.28
C GLU A 70 7.01 -7.33 3.65
N VAL A 71 6.57 -7.47 2.40
CA VAL A 71 5.85 -6.43 1.67
C VAL A 71 4.41 -6.84 1.43
N HIS A 72 3.49 -5.91 1.71
CA HIS A 72 2.11 -5.95 1.24
C HIS A 72 1.93 -4.89 0.16
N LEU A 73 1.39 -5.28 -0.99
CA LEU A 73 1.15 -4.35 -2.10
C LEU A 73 -0.05 -3.47 -1.81
N SER A 74 0.16 -2.16 -1.88
CA SER A 74 -0.90 -1.18 -1.67
C SER A 74 -1.94 -1.21 -2.80
N THR A 75 -3.20 -0.89 -2.47
CA THR A 75 -4.26 -0.65 -3.45
C THR A 75 -3.91 0.42 -4.49
N GLN A 76 -2.94 1.28 -4.22
CA GLN A 76 -2.47 2.31 -5.17
C GLN A 76 -1.85 1.74 -6.45
N LEU A 77 -1.48 0.47 -6.45
CA LEU A 77 -1.01 -0.24 -7.65
C LEU A 77 -2.15 -0.62 -8.60
N ASN A 78 -3.41 -0.54 -8.15
CA ASN A 78 -4.60 -0.87 -8.93
C ASN A 78 -4.54 -2.24 -9.60
N ILE A 79 -4.08 -3.24 -8.86
CA ILE A 79 -4.00 -4.62 -9.36
C ILE A 79 -5.41 -5.15 -9.57
N SER A 80 -5.80 -5.31 -10.84
CA SER A 80 -7.17 -5.66 -11.25
C SER A 80 -7.26 -6.90 -12.14
N ASN A 81 -6.13 -7.55 -12.40
CA ASN A 81 -6.08 -8.76 -13.22
C ASN A 81 -4.90 -9.64 -12.82
N ILE A 82 -4.92 -10.88 -13.29
CA ILE A 82 -3.91 -11.89 -12.91
C ILE A 82 -2.51 -11.57 -13.44
N GLU A 83 -2.38 -10.92 -14.59
CA GLU A 83 -1.07 -10.60 -15.17
C GLU A 83 -0.35 -9.53 -14.33
N ALA A 84 -1.07 -8.48 -13.91
CA ALA A 84 -0.54 -7.48 -12.99
C ALA A 84 -0.16 -8.14 -11.65
N LEU A 85 -1.04 -9.00 -11.10
CA LEU A 85 -0.76 -9.73 -9.87
C LEU A 85 0.50 -10.58 -9.98
N ARG A 86 0.64 -11.36 -11.06
CA ARG A 86 1.82 -12.21 -11.31
C ARG A 86 3.11 -11.40 -11.39
N PHE A 87 3.05 -10.25 -12.05
CA PHE A 87 4.22 -9.36 -12.11
C PHE A 87 4.64 -8.88 -10.72
N TYR A 88 3.68 -8.43 -9.91
CA TYR A 88 3.99 -7.90 -8.59
C TYR A 88 4.23 -8.98 -7.52
N ALA A 89 3.81 -10.22 -7.74
CA ALA A 89 4.06 -11.34 -6.82
C ALA A 89 5.54 -11.57 -6.53
N GLN A 90 6.43 -11.16 -7.44
CA GLN A 90 7.88 -11.23 -7.19
C GLN A 90 8.37 -10.36 -6.04
N PHE A 91 7.56 -9.37 -5.62
CA PHE A 91 7.95 -8.40 -4.59
C PHE A 91 7.23 -8.60 -3.26
N ALA A 92 6.10 -9.31 -3.23
CA ALA A 92 5.23 -9.32 -2.06
C ALA A 92 4.47 -10.64 -1.89
N ASP A 93 4.14 -10.95 -0.62
CA ASP A 93 3.35 -12.14 -0.25
C ASP A 93 1.87 -11.82 -0.09
N VAL A 94 1.49 -10.54 -0.08
CA VAL A 94 0.09 -10.07 0.02
C VAL A 94 -0.16 -8.97 -1.00
N VAL A 95 -1.29 -9.05 -1.69
CA VAL A 95 -1.75 -8.04 -2.64
C VAL A 95 -3.09 -7.46 -2.22
N VAL A 96 -3.17 -6.13 -2.11
CA VAL A 96 -4.45 -5.44 -1.99
C VAL A 96 -4.98 -5.18 -3.39
N LEU A 97 -6.07 -5.85 -3.75
CA LEU A 97 -6.67 -5.70 -5.08
C LEU A 97 -7.33 -4.33 -5.28
N ALA A 98 -7.48 -3.95 -6.54
CA ALA A 98 -8.20 -2.74 -6.91
C ALA A 98 -9.64 -2.76 -6.37
N ARG A 99 -10.10 -1.63 -5.85
CA ARG A 99 -11.44 -1.49 -5.23
C ARG A 99 -12.59 -1.57 -6.22
N GLU A 100 -12.30 -1.40 -7.49
CA GLU A 100 -13.27 -1.44 -8.60
C GLU A 100 -13.72 -2.85 -8.97
N LEU A 101 -13.04 -3.89 -8.47
CA LEU A 101 -13.37 -5.28 -8.75
C LEU A 101 -14.64 -5.72 -8.00
N ASN A 102 -15.51 -6.44 -8.69
CA ASN A 102 -16.61 -7.16 -8.07
C ASN A 102 -16.14 -8.54 -7.53
N MET A 103 -16.98 -9.20 -6.76
CA MET A 103 -16.64 -10.47 -6.11
C MET A 103 -16.35 -11.60 -7.10
N ASP A 104 -17.01 -11.63 -8.27
CA ASP A 104 -16.75 -12.65 -9.27
C ASP A 104 -15.37 -12.49 -9.89
N GLN A 105 -14.93 -11.25 -10.12
CA GLN A 105 -13.58 -10.93 -10.59
C GLN A 105 -12.52 -11.29 -9.55
N VAL A 106 -12.76 -10.99 -8.28
CA VAL A 106 -11.86 -11.37 -7.19
C VAL A 106 -11.75 -12.90 -7.09
N ALA A 107 -12.88 -13.61 -7.15
CA ALA A 107 -12.91 -15.07 -7.13
C ALA A 107 -12.18 -15.68 -8.35
N ALA A 108 -12.29 -15.05 -9.52
CA ALA A 108 -11.57 -15.50 -10.72
C ALA A 108 -10.04 -15.33 -10.56
N ILE A 109 -9.60 -14.21 -9.99
CA ILE A 109 -8.17 -13.99 -9.68
C ILE A 109 -7.69 -15.03 -8.66
N TYR A 110 -8.45 -15.26 -7.58
CA TYR A 110 -8.10 -16.23 -6.55
C TYR A 110 -7.92 -17.65 -7.11
N ARG A 111 -8.87 -18.12 -7.94
CA ARG A 111 -8.73 -19.44 -8.60
C ARG A 111 -7.47 -19.52 -9.47
N GLN A 112 -7.14 -18.47 -10.20
CA GLN A 112 -5.93 -18.45 -11.03
C GLN A 112 -4.65 -18.45 -10.20
N ILE A 113 -4.63 -17.85 -9.01
CA ILE A 113 -3.50 -17.97 -8.08
C ILE A 113 -3.26 -19.43 -7.71
N GLU A 114 -4.33 -20.16 -7.38
CA GLU A 114 -4.25 -21.58 -7.02
C GLU A 114 -3.84 -22.45 -8.22
N GLU A 115 -4.54 -22.31 -9.35
CA GLU A 115 -4.32 -23.10 -10.57
C GLU A 115 -2.90 -22.92 -11.17
N GLN A 116 -2.38 -21.70 -11.12
CA GLN A 116 -1.08 -21.36 -11.68
C GLN A 116 0.04 -21.34 -10.65
N HIS A 117 -0.29 -21.67 -9.40
CA HIS A 117 0.64 -21.70 -8.26
C HIS A 117 1.48 -20.42 -8.13
N ILE A 118 0.82 -19.26 -8.14
CA ILE A 118 1.50 -17.97 -8.06
C ILE A 118 1.92 -17.70 -6.62
N CYS A 119 3.23 -17.67 -6.39
CA CYS A 119 3.82 -17.49 -5.07
C CYS A 119 4.49 -16.13 -4.92
N GLY A 120 4.53 -15.65 -3.67
CA GLY A 120 5.34 -14.50 -3.28
C GLY A 120 6.80 -14.88 -2.96
N PRO A 121 7.61 -13.92 -2.48
CA PRO A 121 9.04 -14.14 -2.16
C PRO A 121 9.31 -15.25 -1.13
N LYS A 122 8.34 -15.55 -0.24
CA LYS A 122 8.46 -16.64 0.74
C LYS A 122 8.21 -18.03 0.15
N GLY A 123 7.85 -18.13 -1.13
CA GLY A 123 7.50 -19.39 -1.77
C GLY A 123 6.11 -19.93 -1.43
N GLU A 124 5.30 -19.18 -0.70
CA GLU A 124 3.91 -19.50 -0.40
C GLU A 124 2.99 -18.83 -1.43
N LEU A 125 1.79 -19.38 -1.65
CA LEU A 125 0.78 -18.76 -2.51
C LEU A 125 0.51 -17.32 -2.07
N ILE A 126 0.52 -16.40 -3.01
CA ILE A 126 0.23 -14.99 -2.72
C ILE A 126 -1.19 -14.85 -2.16
N ARG A 127 -1.33 -14.07 -1.11
CA ARG A 127 -2.60 -13.83 -0.43
C ARG A 127 -3.25 -12.57 -0.96
N ILE A 128 -4.58 -12.60 -1.02
CA ILE A 128 -5.39 -11.44 -1.42
C ILE A 128 -5.89 -10.71 -0.17
N GLU A 129 -5.79 -9.40 -0.20
CA GLU A 129 -6.48 -8.48 0.69
C GLU A 129 -7.42 -7.61 -0.12
N MET A 130 -8.62 -7.30 0.41
CA MET A 130 -9.59 -6.44 -0.23
C MET A 130 -10.33 -5.57 0.78
N PHE A 131 -10.74 -4.39 0.37
CA PHE A 131 -11.57 -3.52 1.19
C PHE A 131 -12.99 -4.07 1.29
N CYS A 132 -13.46 -4.34 2.50
CA CYS A 132 -14.84 -4.76 2.77
C CYS A 132 -15.72 -3.62 3.33
N HIS A 133 -15.10 -2.58 3.88
CA HIS A 133 -15.80 -1.43 4.47
C HIS A 133 -14.90 -0.20 4.44
N GLY A 134 -15.54 0.97 4.35
CA GLY A 134 -14.87 2.26 4.44
C GLY A 134 -15.41 3.28 3.43
N ALA A 135 -14.94 4.51 3.55
CA ALA A 135 -15.32 5.58 2.65
C ALA A 135 -14.67 5.39 1.28
N LEU A 136 -15.49 5.29 0.23
CA LEU A 136 -15.03 5.18 -1.14
C LEU A 136 -14.21 6.42 -1.56
N CYS A 137 -13.04 6.20 -2.15
CA CYS A 137 -12.32 7.24 -2.87
C CYS A 137 -12.89 7.36 -4.29
N MET A 138 -13.13 8.59 -4.74
CA MET A 138 -13.72 8.86 -6.07
C MET A 138 -12.74 8.64 -7.23
N ALA A 139 -11.44 8.65 -6.95
CA ALA A 139 -10.40 8.47 -7.95
C ALA A 139 -9.88 7.02 -7.97
N ILE A 140 -9.32 6.63 -9.11
CA ILE A 140 -8.45 5.47 -9.19
C ILE A 140 -7.27 5.72 -8.23
N SER A 141 -6.98 4.74 -7.37
CA SER A 141 -5.95 4.86 -6.33
C SER A 141 -4.58 5.19 -6.94
N GLY A 142 -3.85 6.12 -6.31
CA GLY A 142 -2.55 6.57 -6.79
C GLY A 142 -2.59 7.51 -8.01
N LYS A 143 -3.77 7.97 -8.46
CA LYS A 143 -3.92 8.84 -9.66
C LYS A 143 -4.84 10.04 -9.40
N CYS A 144 -4.82 10.59 -8.19
CA CYS A 144 -5.64 11.75 -7.84
C CYS A 144 -4.79 13.03 -7.79
N TYR A 145 -5.19 14.01 -8.60
CA TYR A 145 -4.55 15.33 -8.66
C TYR A 145 -5.39 16.45 -8.07
N LEU A 146 -6.55 16.14 -7.48
CA LEU A 146 -7.50 17.15 -7.00
C LEU A 146 -6.90 18.07 -5.93
N SER A 147 -6.22 17.50 -4.94
CA SER A 147 -5.56 18.29 -3.89
C SER A 147 -4.37 19.07 -4.43
N GLN A 148 -3.63 18.52 -5.36
CA GLN A 148 -2.49 19.20 -5.99
C GLN A 148 -2.94 20.39 -6.83
N SER A 149 -3.96 20.21 -7.66
CA SER A 149 -4.50 21.26 -8.52
C SER A 149 -5.03 22.47 -7.73
N ASN A 150 -5.68 22.22 -6.60
CA ASN A 150 -6.34 23.28 -5.83
C ASN A 150 -5.45 23.90 -4.74
N TRP A 151 -4.53 23.13 -4.17
CA TRP A 151 -3.82 23.50 -2.93
C TRP A 151 -2.31 23.25 -3.01
N GLY A 152 -1.79 22.79 -4.12
CA GLY A 152 -0.36 22.45 -4.28
C GLY A 152 0.09 21.24 -3.45
N ARG A 153 -0.87 20.44 -2.90
CA ARG A 153 -0.59 19.28 -2.06
C ARG A 153 -0.96 17.98 -2.75
N SER A 154 -0.01 17.07 -2.89
CA SER A 154 -0.22 15.82 -3.61
C SER A 154 -0.86 14.73 -2.73
N ALA A 155 -2.07 14.30 -3.10
CA ALA A 155 -2.70 13.14 -2.46
C ALA A 155 -1.87 11.85 -2.64
N ASN A 156 -1.13 11.73 -3.75
CA ASN A 156 -0.27 10.58 -4.04
C ASN A 156 1.02 10.59 -3.21
N ARG A 157 1.29 11.71 -2.54
CA ARG A 157 2.38 11.87 -1.56
C ARG A 157 1.88 11.98 -0.11
N GLY A 158 0.68 11.46 0.16
CA GLY A 158 0.10 11.41 1.51
C GLY A 158 -0.69 12.66 1.93
N GLU A 159 -0.78 13.71 1.09
CA GLU A 159 -1.42 14.99 1.44
C GLU A 159 -2.81 15.15 0.83
N CYS A 160 -3.69 14.16 1.00
CA CYS A 160 -5.06 14.22 0.52
C CYS A 160 -5.89 15.19 1.39
N MET A 161 -6.35 16.29 0.80
CA MET A 161 -7.19 17.29 1.47
C MET A 161 -8.69 16.96 1.44
N GLN A 162 -9.06 15.79 0.89
CA GLN A 162 -10.43 15.27 0.80
C GLN A 162 -11.42 16.25 0.16
N LEU A 163 -10.99 17.02 -0.83
CA LEU A 163 -11.82 18.03 -1.51
C LEU A 163 -13.06 17.41 -2.14
N CYS A 164 -12.99 16.18 -2.65
CA CYS A 164 -14.12 15.44 -3.22
C CYS A 164 -15.27 15.17 -2.22
N ARG A 165 -15.05 15.35 -0.92
CA ARG A 165 -16.04 15.12 0.16
C ARG A 165 -16.66 16.40 0.69
N ARG A 166 -16.30 17.56 0.14
CA ARG A 166 -16.88 18.85 0.50
C ARG A 166 -18.21 19.04 -0.23
N ARG A 167 -19.02 19.97 0.28
CA ARG A 167 -20.24 20.39 -0.42
C ARG A 167 -19.87 21.41 -1.49
N TYR A 168 -20.48 21.27 -2.66
CA TYR A 168 -20.33 22.17 -3.79
C TYR A 168 -21.69 22.66 -4.25
N THR A 169 -21.78 23.94 -4.64
CA THR A 169 -22.94 24.45 -5.36
C THR A 169 -22.67 24.29 -6.85
N VAL A 170 -23.55 23.59 -7.55
CA VAL A 170 -23.49 23.44 -9.01
C VAL A 170 -24.35 24.55 -9.62
N GLN A 171 -23.77 25.30 -10.55
CA GLN A 171 -24.44 26.35 -11.32
C GLN A 171 -24.23 26.05 -12.79
N ASP A 172 -25.31 26.16 -13.59
CA ASP A 172 -25.20 26.19 -15.05
C ASP A 172 -24.55 27.50 -15.49
N VAL A 173 -23.58 27.41 -16.37
CA VAL A 173 -22.84 28.56 -16.92
C VAL A 173 -23.35 28.88 -18.30
#